data_6f8bf1637b5937060d6149f833b3b94e
#
_entry.id   6f8bf1637b5937060d6149f833b3b94e
#
_cell.length_a   1.000
_cell.length_b   1.000
_cell.length_c   1.000
_cell.angle_alpha   90.00
_cell.angle_beta   90.00
_cell.angle_gamma   90.00
#
_symmetry.space_group_name_H-M   'P 1'
#
loop_
_entity.id
_entity.type
_entity.pdbx_description
1 polymer ?
#
loop_
_entity_poly.entity_id
_entity_poly.type
_entity_poly.pdbx_seq_one_letter_code
_entity_poly.pdbx_strand_id
1 'polypeptide(L)'
;GRRVELYGHHFVNATLKIDGYEEEVTAWVMLDTLMSDYPAMTYEQNRIFYQAVEADYADIPSKKKRFEKIRENEYYNALQLKFAYAVTCHKAQGGQWDAVFIDQGWLPEEMLNDEYWRWLYTAITRAQERVYFVNFKEEFFEIPV
;
A
#
# COMPACT_ATOMS: atom_id res chain seq x y z
N GLY A 1 2.56 21.33 2.86
CA GLY A 1 1.81 21.24 4.10
C GLY A 1 2.70 21.35 5.34
N ARG A 2 2.09 21.51 6.50
CA ARG A 2 2.81 21.58 7.79
C ARG A 2 3.33 20.18 8.14
N ARG A 3 4.63 20.08 8.45
CA ARG A 3 5.25 18.85 8.94
C ARG A 3 5.33 18.88 10.47
N VAL A 4 5.13 17.71 11.08
CA VAL A 4 5.17 17.52 12.53
C VAL A 4 5.84 16.17 12.83
N GLU A 5 6.66 16.12 13.87
CA GLU A 5 7.20 14.88 14.42
C GLU A 5 6.53 14.63 15.78
N LEU A 6 5.79 13.54 15.89
CA LEU A 6 5.06 13.14 17.09
C LEU A 6 5.06 11.61 17.21
N TYR A 7 5.06 11.08 18.43
CA TYR A 7 4.95 9.65 18.71
C TYR A 7 6.04 8.80 18.02
N GLY A 8 7.22 9.43 17.73
CA GLY A 8 8.31 8.78 17.00
C GLY A 8 8.08 8.63 15.48
N HIS A 9 7.10 9.35 14.91
CA HIS A 9 6.76 9.36 13.50
C HIS A 9 6.68 10.77 12.91
N HIS A 10 6.88 10.84 11.59
CA HIS A 10 6.78 12.08 10.83
C HIS A 10 5.44 12.17 10.12
N PHE A 11 4.74 13.27 10.33
CA PHE A 11 3.44 13.53 9.71
C PHE A 11 3.48 14.79 8.85
N VAL A 12 2.65 14.81 7.82
CA VAL A 12 2.38 16.01 7.03
C VAL A 12 0.88 16.17 6.84
N ASN A 13 0.39 17.40 7.01
CA ASN A 13 -0.96 17.73 6.59
C ASN A 13 -0.95 17.99 5.09
N ALA A 14 -1.57 17.11 4.31
CA ALA A 14 -1.56 17.13 2.86
C ALA A 14 -2.95 17.26 2.28
N THR A 15 -3.06 18.03 1.20
CA THR A 15 -4.24 18.05 0.35
C THR A 15 -4.07 16.99 -0.73
N LEU A 16 -5.01 16.07 -0.81
CA LEU A 16 -5.00 14.91 -1.70
C LEU A 16 -6.08 15.08 -2.75
N LYS A 17 -5.72 14.86 -4.00
CA LYS A 17 -6.66 14.71 -5.10
C LYS A 17 -6.81 13.22 -5.40
N ILE A 18 -8.04 12.74 -5.41
CA ILE A 18 -8.36 11.33 -5.64
C ILE A 18 -8.95 11.22 -7.05
N ASP A 19 -8.39 10.34 -7.88
CA ASP A 19 -8.89 10.11 -9.22
C ASP A 19 -10.37 9.68 -9.21
N GLY A 20 -11.16 10.32 -10.04
CA GLY A 20 -12.61 10.11 -10.11
C GLY A 20 -13.44 10.91 -9.09
N TYR A 21 -12.81 11.74 -8.27
CA TYR A 21 -13.49 12.68 -7.36
C TYR A 21 -13.10 14.11 -7.69
N GLU A 22 -14.07 15.01 -7.70
CA GLU A 22 -13.82 16.44 -7.96
C GLU A 22 -13.29 17.18 -6.72
N GLU A 23 -13.64 16.71 -5.52
CA GLU A 23 -13.27 17.34 -4.27
C GLU A 23 -11.88 16.89 -3.79
N GLU A 24 -11.11 17.86 -3.30
CA GLU A 24 -9.83 17.61 -2.63
C GLU A 24 -10.06 17.31 -1.15
N VAL A 25 -9.33 16.35 -0.62
CA VAL A 25 -9.40 15.94 0.79
C VAL A 25 -8.11 16.34 1.49
N THR A 26 -8.25 17.08 2.59
CA THR A 26 -7.10 17.40 3.45
C THR A 26 -7.05 16.44 4.63
N ALA A 27 -5.91 15.76 4.78
CA ALA A 27 -5.71 14.77 5.85
C ALA A 27 -4.26 14.76 6.32
N TRP A 28 -4.05 14.25 7.54
CA TRP A 28 -2.71 13.89 7.99
C TRP A 28 -2.23 12.61 7.31
N VAL A 29 -0.99 12.63 6.86
CA VAL A 29 -0.30 11.50 6.22
C VAL A 29 0.95 11.18 7.00
N MET A 30 1.15 9.90 7.31
CA MET A 30 2.38 9.38 7.92
C MET A 30 3.44 9.19 6.85
N LEU A 31 4.54 9.97 6.92
CA LEU A 31 5.60 9.94 5.90
C LEU A 31 6.47 8.68 5.98
N ASP A 32 6.64 8.12 7.17
CA ASP A 32 7.51 6.97 7.40
C ASP A 32 7.05 5.74 6.60
N THR A 33 5.76 5.65 6.27
CA THR A 33 5.22 4.55 5.47
C THR A 33 5.55 4.64 3.98
N LEU A 34 5.81 5.85 3.45
CA LEU A 34 6.09 6.04 2.01
C LEU A 34 7.32 5.27 1.53
N MET A 35 8.37 5.23 2.35
CA MET A 35 9.68 4.63 2.02
C MET A 35 9.92 3.28 2.73
N SER A 36 8.95 2.79 3.49
CA SER A 36 9.04 1.51 4.17
C SER A 36 9.03 0.34 3.19
N ASP A 37 9.80 -0.71 3.43
CA ASP A 37 9.76 -1.95 2.64
C ASP A 37 8.47 -2.75 2.86
N TYR A 38 7.80 -2.53 3.98
CA TYR A 38 6.54 -3.20 4.33
C TYR A 38 5.33 -2.48 3.75
N PRO A 39 4.27 -3.20 3.35
CA PRO A 39 3.06 -2.60 2.77
C PRO A 39 2.29 -1.69 3.73
N ALA A 40 2.44 -1.89 5.03
CA ALA A 40 1.90 -1.08 6.13
C ALA A 40 2.80 -1.24 7.35
N MET A 41 2.52 -0.51 8.41
CA MET A 41 3.19 -0.72 9.70
C MET A 41 3.00 -2.16 10.18
N THR A 42 4.09 -2.76 10.68
CA THR A 42 4.03 -4.10 11.30
C THR A 42 3.21 -4.07 12.60
N TYR A 43 2.79 -5.24 13.07
CA TYR A 43 2.07 -5.35 14.35
C TYR A 43 2.83 -4.68 15.49
N GLU A 44 4.15 -4.91 15.58
CA GLU A 44 5.00 -4.33 16.62
C GLU A 44 5.09 -2.80 16.52
N GLN A 45 5.26 -2.27 15.32
CA GLN A 45 5.27 -0.82 15.08
C GLN A 45 3.91 -0.19 15.47
N ASN A 46 2.80 -0.81 15.07
CA ASN A 46 1.47 -0.36 15.46
C ASN A 46 1.27 -0.39 16.98
N ARG A 47 1.78 -1.42 17.66
CA ARG A 47 1.72 -1.54 19.12
C ARG A 47 2.47 -0.42 19.82
N ILE A 48 3.70 -0.13 19.37
CA ILE A 48 4.53 0.95 19.91
C ILE A 48 3.85 2.30 19.68
N PHE A 49 3.37 2.53 18.47
CA PHE A 49 2.66 3.75 18.11
C PHE A 49 1.38 3.95 18.96
N TYR A 50 0.57 2.89 19.11
CA TYR A 50 -0.60 2.92 19.98
C TYR A 50 -0.23 3.31 21.42
N GLN A 51 0.82 2.71 21.98
CA GLN A 51 1.28 3.01 23.36
C GLN A 51 1.75 4.46 23.49
N ALA A 52 2.44 4.99 22.48
CA ALA A 52 2.89 6.37 22.49
C ALA A 52 1.71 7.36 22.45
N VAL A 53 0.68 7.08 21.64
CA VAL A 53 -0.55 7.88 21.61
C VAL A 53 -1.37 7.70 22.90
N GLU A 54 -1.43 6.48 23.45
CA GLU A 54 -2.16 6.21 24.70
C GLU A 54 -1.59 7.00 25.89
N ALA A 55 -0.29 7.29 25.90
CA ALA A 55 0.35 8.05 26.97
C ALA A 55 -0.24 9.45 27.13
N ASP A 56 -0.69 10.09 26.05
CA ASP A 56 -1.33 11.42 26.09
C ASP A 56 -2.71 11.41 26.78
N TYR A 57 -3.29 10.24 26.94
CA TYR A 57 -4.60 10.04 27.56
C TYR A 57 -4.52 9.25 28.90
N ALA A 58 -3.33 9.22 29.52
CA ALA A 58 -3.08 8.48 30.76
C ALA A 58 -3.91 8.98 31.95
N ASP A 59 -4.33 10.25 31.93
CA ASP A 59 -5.20 10.89 32.92
C ASP A 59 -6.65 10.38 32.90
N ILE A 60 -7.06 9.68 31.81
CA ILE A 60 -8.38 9.10 31.68
C ILE A 60 -8.41 7.71 32.36
N PRO A 61 -9.07 7.52 33.51
CA PRO A 61 -9.03 6.25 34.26
C PRO A 61 -9.71 5.08 33.52
N SER A 62 -10.75 5.37 32.73
CA SER A 62 -11.52 4.37 32.01
C SER A 62 -10.81 3.94 30.72
N LYS A 63 -10.40 2.67 30.64
CA LYS A 63 -9.81 2.09 29.42
C LYS A 63 -10.70 2.27 28.19
N LYS A 64 -12.02 2.13 28.32
CA LYS A 64 -12.97 2.30 27.23
C LYS A 64 -12.95 3.74 26.70
N LYS A 65 -13.05 4.73 27.59
CA LYS A 65 -13.00 6.15 27.20
C LYS A 65 -11.65 6.53 26.58
N ARG A 66 -10.55 6.00 27.11
CA ARG A 66 -9.20 6.20 26.57
C ARG A 66 -9.11 5.67 25.16
N PHE A 67 -9.59 4.46 24.91
CA PHE A 67 -9.63 3.87 23.57
C PHE A 67 -10.47 4.70 22.58
N GLU A 68 -11.63 5.22 23.03
CA GLU A 68 -12.47 6.11 22.24
C GLU A 68 -11.69 7.38 21.84
N LYS A 69 -10.95 7.98 22.78
CA LYS A 69 -10.12 9.17 22.51
C LYS A 69 -8.95 8.90 21.55
N ILE A 70 -8.30 7.75 21.69
CA ILE A 70 -7.24 7.34 20.74
C ILE A 70 -7.82 7.21 19.32
N ARG A 71 -9.01 6.64 19.17
CA ARG A 71 -9.67 6.53 17.86
C ARG A 71 -10.11 7.87 17.25
N GLU A 72 -10.24 8.92 18.06
CA GLU A 72 -10.51 10.29 17.60
C GLU A 72 -9.23 11.07 17.29
N ASN A 73 -8.06 10.56 17.69
CA ASN A 73 -6.79 11.24 17.49
C ASN A 73 -6.43 11.33 16.00
N GLU A 74 -6.19 12.53 15.50
CA GLU A 74 -5.94 12.79 14.08
C GLU A 74 -4.65 12.17 13.56
N TYR A 75 -3.62 12.05 14.40
CA TYR A 75 -2.34 11.43 14.03
C TYR A 75 -2.43 9.91 14.06
N TYR A 76 -3.20 9.33 15.00
CA TYR A 76 -3.46 7.90 15.04
C TYR A 76 -4.24 7.43 13.80
N ASN A 77 -5.10 8.30 13.27
CA ASN A 77 -5.87 8.07 12.05
C ASN A 77 -5.17 8.59 10.79
N ALA A 78 -3.90 9.02 10.87
CA ALA A 78 -3.19 9.50 9.71
C ALA A 78 -3.10 8.45 8.61
N LEU A 79 -3.25 8.88 7.37
CA LEU A 79 -3.20 7.98 6.22
C LEU A 79 -1.80 7.39 6.06
N GLN A 80 -1.73 6.08 5.90
CA GLN A 80 -0.53 5.34 5.55
C GLN A 80 -0.50 5.17 4.03
N LEU A 81 0.25 6.03 3.35
CA LEU A 81 0.35 6.03 1.89
C LEU A 81 1.61 5.30 1.42
N LYS A 82 1.56 4.81 0.19
CA LYS A 82 2.69 4.24 -0.54
C LYS A 82 2.75 4.88 -1.92
N PHE A 83 3.96 4.97 -2.47
CA PHE A 83 4.11 5.28 -3.88
C PHE A 83 3.57 4.12 -4.73
N ALA A 84 2.76 4.43 -5.73
CA ALA A 84 2.15 3.46 -6.62
C ALA A 84 2.97 3.28 -7.91
N TYR A 85 4.30 3.11 -7.79
CA TYR A 85 5.16 2.82 -8.95
C TYR A 85 4.95 1.41 -9.47
N ALA A 86 4.58 0.49 -8.60
CA ALA A 86 4.22 -0.88 -8.91
C ALA A 86 3.21 -1.39 -7.87
N VAL A 87 2.33 -2.29 -8.30
CA VAL A 87 1.35 -2.95 -7.43
C VAL A 87 1.45 -4.45 -7.63
N THR A 88 1.14 -5.23 -6.60
CA THR A 88 1.02 -6.68 -6.77
C THR A 88 -0.19 -7.01 -7.63
N CYS A 89 -0.13 -8.10 -8.40
CA CYS A 89 -1.23 -8.55 -9.24
C CYS A 89 -2.56 -8.66 -8.46
N HIS A 90 -2.53 -9.14 -7.21
CA HIS A 90 -3.72 -9.23 -6.36
C HIS A 90 -4.34 -7.85 -6.06
N LYS A 91 -3.52 -6.83 -5.81
CA LYS A 91 -4.02 -5.46 -5.59
C LYS A 91 -4.50 -4.79 -6.86
N ALA A 92 -4.05 -5.25 -8.02
CA ALA A 92 -4.48 -4.76 -9.32
C ALA A 92 -5.85 -5.35 -9.76
N GLN A 93 -6.40 -6.34 -9.04
CA GLN A 93 -7.69 -6.92 -9.37
C GLN A 93 -8.79 -5.86 -9.34
N GLY A 94 -9.60 -5.83 -10.41
CA GLY A 94 -10.66 -4.84 -10.61
C GLY A 94 -10.22 -3.55 -11.29
N GLY A 95 -8.91 -3.24 -11.32
CA GLY A 95 -8.36 -2.14 -12.11
C GLY A 95 -8.09 -2.54 -13.56
N GLN A 96 -8.06 -1.54 -14.47
CA GLN A 96 -7.66 -1.69 -15.87
C GLN A 96 -6.86 -0.45 -16.30
N TRP A 97 -5.86 -0.66 -17.16
CA TRP A 97 -4.96 0.38 -17.66
C TRP A 97 -4.70 0.17 -19.14
N ASP A 98 -4.47 1.24 -19.89
CA ASP A 98 -4.16 1.18 -21.32
C ASP A 98 -2.91 0.33 -21.59
N ALA A 99 -1.90 0.45 -20.73
CA ALA A 99 -0.66 -0.32 -20.82
C ALA A 99 -0.27 -0.90 -19.45
N VAL A 100 0.12 -2.18 -19.43
CA VAL A 100 0.57 -2.88 -18.23
C VAL A 100 1.95 -3.47 -18.46
N PHE A 101 2.86 -3.21 -17.53
CA PHE A 101 4.16 -3.85 -17.45
C PHE A 101 4.09 -4.95 -16.41
N ILE A 102 4.32 -6.20 -16.83
CA ILE A 102 4.30 -7.35 -15.93
C ILE A 102 5.73 -7.78 -15.68
N ASP A 103 6.19 -7.60 -14.44
CA ASP A 103 7.51 -8.06 -14.00
C ASP A 103 7.37 -9.44 -13.36
N GLN A 104 7.97 -10.46 -14.01
CA GLN A 104 7.97 -11.83 -13.48
C GLN A 104 8.94 -11.97 -12.30
N GLY A 105 10.01 -11.15 -12.27
CA GLY A 105 11.11 -11.32 -11.33
C GLY A 105 11.82 -12.66 -11.46
N TRP A 106 12.46 -13.08 -10.38
CA TRP A 106 13.07 -14.42 -10.33
C TRP A 106 12.02 -15.48 -10.02
N LEU A 107 11.86 -16.45 -10.91
CA LEU A 107 10.90 -17.55 -10.78
C LEU A 107 11.58 -18.91 -10.98
N PRO A 108 11.63 -19.76 -9.95
CA PRO A 108 12.07 -21.17 -10.10
C PRO A 108 11.08 -21.96 -10.96
N GLU A 109 11.58 -22.96 -11.69
CA GLU A 109 10.75 -23.79 -12.59
C GLU A 109 9.63 -24.52 -11.84
N GLU A 110 9.87 -24.92 -10.59
CA GLU A 110 8.88 -25.61 -9.75
C GLU A 110 7.66 -24.72 -9.43
N MET A 111 7.80 -23.41 -9.58
CA MET A 111 6.69 -22.45 -9.41
C MET A 111 5.85 -22.23 -10.67
N LEU A 112 6.21 -22.83 -11.81
CA LEU A 112 5.41 -22.82 -13.04
C LEU A 112 4.23 -23.81 -12.94
N ASN A 113 3.33 -23.53 -12.02
CA ASN A 113 2.16 -24.35 -11.72
C ASN A 113 0.85 -23.61 -12.08
N ASP A 114 -0.29 -24.22 -11.79
CA ASP A 114 -1.62 -23.64 -12.07
C ASP A 114 -1.83 -22.27 -11.40
N GLU A 115 -1.24 -22.03 -10.24
CA GLU A 115 -1.31 -20.75 -9.54
C GLU A 115 -0.58 -19.65 -10.31
N TYR A 116 0.61 -19.97 -10.85
CA TYR A 116 1.37 -19.05 -11.70
C TYR A 116 0.56 -18.67 -12.96
N TRP A 117 -0.06 -19.63 -13.63
CA TRP A 117 -0.84 -19.36 -14.85
C TRP A 117 -2.08 -18.51 -14.54
N ARG A 118 -2.73 -18.72 -13.41
CA ARG A 118 -3.84 -17.87 -12.94
C ARG A 118 -3.37 -16.45 -12.61
N TRP A 119 -2.20 -16.33 -11.96
CA TRP A 119 -1.57 -15.05 -11.70
C TRP A 119 -1.26 -14.31 -12.99
N LEU A 120 -0.61 -14.97 -13.95
CA LEU A 120 -0.25 -14.38 -15.24
C LEU A 120 -1.49 -13.96 -16.04
N TYR A 121 -2.52 -14.81 -16.10
CA TYR A 121 -3.80 -14.47 -16.70
C TYR A 121 -4.42 -13.23 -16.07
N THR A 122 -4.44 -13.17 -14.73
CA THR A 122 -4.97 -12.01 -14.00
C THR A 122 -4.19 -10.75 -14.34
N ALA A 123 -2.86 -10.82 -14.41
CA ALA A 123 -2.00 -9.67 -14.74
C ALA A 123 -2.23 -9.18 -16.18
N ILE A 124 -2.24 -10.08 -17.16
CA ILE A 124 -2.46 -9.75 -18.59
C ILE A 124 -3.81 -9.08 -18.80
N THR A 125 -4.87 -9.61 -18.18
CA THR A 125 -6.24 -9.09 -18.32
C THR A 125 -6.45 -7.73 -17.65
N ARG A 126 -5.44 -7.14 -17.02
CA ARG A 126 -5.48 -5.75 -16.55
C ARG A 126 -5.21 -4.73 -17.65
N ALA A 127 -4.59 -5.15 -18.75
CA ALA A 127 -4.32 -4.27 -19.89
C ALA A 127 -5.55 -4.13 -20.79
N GLN A 128 -5.82 -2.90 -21.22
CA GLN A 128 -6.84 -2.60 -22.22
C GLN A 128 -6.27 -2.61 -23.65
N GLU A 129 -5.03 -2.11 -23.82
CA GLU A 129 -4.41 -1.97 -25.14
C GLU A 129 -3.09 -2.73 -25.27
N ARG A 130 -2.19 -2.63 -24.28
CA ARG A 130 -0.81 -3.12 -24.41
C ARG A 130 -0.33 -3.82 -23.16
N VAL A 131 0.38 -4.94 -23.34
CA VAL A 131 1.11 -5.65 -22.28
C VAL A 131 2.59 -5.67 -22.62
N TYR A 132 3.43 -5.39 -21.64
CA TYR A 132 4.87 -5.49 -21.71
C TYR A 132 5.35 -6.51 -20.66
N PHE A 133 6.10 -7.50 -21.12
CA PHE A 133 6.68 -8.51 -20.25
C PHE A 133 8.10 -8.13 -19.87
N VAL A 134 8.39 -8.11 -18.59
CA VAL A 134 9.69 -7.72 -18.02
C VAL A 134 10.28 -8.91 -17.27
N ASN A 135 11.55 -9.21 -17.50
CA ASN A 135 12.28 -10.31 -16.89
C ASN A 135 11.69 -11.71 -17.17
N PHE A 136 10.94 -11.87 -18.25
CA PHE A 136 10.50 -13.17 -18.72
C PHE A 136 11.63 -13.85 -19.52
N LYS A 137 11.76 -15.15 -19.38
CA LYS A 137 12.69 -15.95 -20.17
C LYS A 137 12.22 -16.02 -21.63
N GLU A 138 13.15 -16.12 -22.59
CA GLU A 138 12.83 -16.18 -24.02
C GLU A 138 11.92 -17.37 -24.38
N GLU A 139 12.07 -18.50 -23.70
CA GLU A 139 11.26 -19.71 -23.88
C GLU A 139 9.73 -19.49 -23.75
N PHE A 140 9.31 -18.44 -23.06
CA PHE A 140 7.88 -18.08 -22.96
C PHE A 140 7.33 -17.50 -24.28
N PHE A 141 8.18 -17.08 -25.19
CA PHE A 141 7.82 -16.47 -26.46
C PHE A 141 8.09 -17.37 -27.66
N GLU A 142 8.68 -18.56 -27.44
CA GLU A 142 8.89 -19.55 -28.49
C GLU A 142 7.57 -20.25 -28.80
N ILE A 143 7.12 -20.12 -30.05
CA ILE A 143 5.97 -20.90 -30.54
C ILE A 143 6.50 -22.30 -30.87
N PRO A 144 6.00 -23.37 -30.22
CA PRO A 144 6.36 -24.72 -30.63
C PRO A 144 5.94 -24.92 -32.09
N VAL A 145 6.95 -25.18 -32.93
CA VAL A 145 6.75 -25.48 -34.38
C VAL A 145 6.32 -26.93 -34.53
#